data_81b1d0a1f708a4bdcbc3634157829ca7
#
_entry.id   81b1d0a1f708a4bdcbc3634157829ca7
#
_cell.length_a   1.000
_cell.length_b   1.000
_cell.length_c   1.000
_cell.angle_alpha   90.00
_cell.angle_beta   90.00
_cell.angle_gamma   90.00
#
_symmetry.space_group_name_H-M   'P 1'
#
loop_
_entity.id
_entity.type
_entity.pdbx_description
1 polymer ?
#
loop_
_entity_poly.entity_id
_entity_poly.type
_entity_poly.pdbx_seq_one_letter_code
_entity_poly.pdbx_strand_id
1 'polypeptide(L)'
;MIMCTHILMKPTLTDKIIPKIKSRLPGPLSESQLQTVIYDLCKDLRISNPSRFLRQLLKKEILHEYRIKSQRGDSKYYYSSRLEISPYEVVHALWPSAYYCNLTAVFYHNLTNQVPSVIYIAKEGKGRKRDDPKVKKKIKLYNESIFQAFIKPNRVTSNEYKLPDGKIVLTERTYRDEIGVIELLDKHELLPMGSLVTCLERTLIDACVNPQYNGGILSVVDYFREAKGRIDSDRLIEIYKHLAFVYPYWQAIGFICEKVGAKKTANALYSSFKAVNEFYLDHNAKTSWPYDDKWRVHYPGVF
;
A
#
# COMPACT_ATOMS: atom_id res chain seq x y z
N MET A 1 69.52 10.20 -10.54
CA MET A 1 68.47 9.39 -9.92
C MET A 1 67.19 10.22 -9.95
N ILE A 2 66.42 10.05 -11.04
CA ILE A 2 65.21 10.90 -11.26
C ILE A 2 64.04 10.13 -10.68
N MET A 3 63.46 10.68 -9.58
CA MET A 3 62.21 10.15 -9.01
C MET A 3 61.06 10.53 -9.93
N CYS A 4 60.51 9.57 -10.66
CA CYS A 4 59.23 9.71 -11.32
C CYS A 4 58.12 9.69 -10.26
N THR A 5 57.65 10.85 -9.90
CA THR A 5 56.39 11.00 -9.17
C THR A 5 55.23 10.62 -10.10
N HIS A 6 54.70 9.44 -9.92
CA HIS A 6 53.43 9.06 -10.53
C HIS A 6 52.33 9.99 -9.98
N ILE A 7 52.05 11.05 -10.74
CA ILE A 7 50.82 11.82 -10.57
C ILE A 7 49.64 10.87 -10.92
N LEU A 8 49.03 10.28 -9.93
CA LEU A 8 47.74 9.60 -10.09
C LEU A 8 46.75 10.63 -10.65
N MET A 9 46.57 10.60 -11.98
CA MET A 9 45.53 11.39 -12.65
C MET A 9 44.20 11.01 -12.01
N LYS A 10 43.58 11.98 -11.33
CA LYS A 10 42.23 11.83 -10.80
C LYS A 10 41.30 11.45 -11.96
N PRO A 11 40.53 10.34 -11.89
CA PRO A 11 39.63 10.01 -12.96
C PRO A 11 38.62 11.13 -13.13
N THR A 12 38.73 11.84 -14.24
CA THR A 12 37.71 12.77 -14.68
C THR A 12 36.49 11.96 -15.09
N LEU A 13 35.29 12.41 -14.69
CA LEU A 13 34.03 11.86 -15.19
C LEU A 13 33.97 12.11 -16.70
N THR A 14 34.40 11.12 -17.46
CA THR A 14 34.45 11.16 -18.92
C THR A 14 33.20 10.53 -19.51
N ASP A 15 32.86 10.84 -20.75
CA ASP A 15 31.71 10.25 -21.47
C ASP A 15 31.72 8.72 -21.50
N LYS A 16 32.88 8.10 -21.33
CA LYS A 16 33.03 6.64 -21.22
C LYS A 16 32.57 6.07 -19.88
N ILE A 17 32.61 6.84 -18.79
CA ILE A 17 32.25 6.40 -17.44
C ILE A 17 30.79 6.66 -17.15
N ILE A 18 30.21 7.71 -17.71
CA ILE A 18 28.82 8.12 -17.48
C ILE A 18 27.81 6.99 -17.83
N PRO A 19 27.90 6.30 -18.97
CA PRO A 19 27.01 5.16 -19.28
C PRO A 19 27.09 4.04 -18.25
N LYS A 20 28.29 3.72 -17.77
CA LYS A 20 28.50 2.69 -16.72
C LYS A 20 27.87 3.11 -15.40
N ILE A 21 27.92 4.40 -15.04
CA ILE A 21 27.27 4.93 -13.85
C ILE A 21 25.74 4.83 -14.00
N LYS A 22 25.21 5.31 -15.13
CA LYS A 22 23.76 5.29 -15.39
C LYS A 22 23.17 3.87 -15.43
N SER A 23 23.92 2.89 -15.94
CA SER A 23 23.47 1.50 -15.95
C SER A 23 23.35 0.87 -14.54
N ARG A 24 24.09 1.40 -13.56
CA ARG A 24 24.02 0.97 -12.15
C ARG A 24 22.96 1.75 -11.35
N LEU A 25 22.35 2.76 -11.97
CA LEU A 25 21.29 3.61 -11.39
C LEU A 25 20.02 3.54 -12.27
N PRO A 26 19.41 2.35 -12.43
CA PRO A 26 18.33 2.16 -13.41
C PRO A 26 17.02 2.83 -12.99
N GLY A 27 16.87 3.16 -11.72
CA GLY A 27 15.66 3.77 -11.15
C GLY A 27 15.98 4.65 -9.95
N PRO A 28 14.95 5.16 -9.26
CA PRO A 28 15.12 5.91 -8.04
C PRO A 28 15.67 5.02 -6.91
N LEU A 29 16.57 5.58 -6.12
CA LEU A 29 17.19 4.91 -4.98
C LEU A 29 16.95 5.72 -3.70
N SER A 30 16.69 5.03 -2.60
CA SER A 30 16.77 5.64 -1.27
C SER A 30 18.21 5.99 -0.94
N GLU A 31 18.41 6.82 0.08
CA GLU A 31 19.76 7.21 0.52
C GLU A 31 20.65 6.01 0.87
N SER A 32 20.11 5.00 1.56
CA SER A 32 20.86 3.79 1.90
C SER A 32 21.24 2.95 0.68
N GLN A 33 20.34 2.79 -0.28
CA GLN A 33 20.61 2.09 -1.53
C GLN A 33 21.67 2.84 -2.36
N LEU A 34 21.56 4.17 -2.43
CA LEU A 34 22.54 5.00 -3.11
C LEU A 34 23.94 4.84 -2.53
N GLN A 35 24.06 4.87 -1.19
CA GLN A 35 25.35 4.69 -0.53
C GLN A 35 26.02 3.37 -0.92
N THR A 36 25.25 2.28 -0.97
CA THR A 36 25.75 0.96 -1.42
C THR A 36 26.22 1.01 -2.86
N VAL A 37 25.41 1.54 -3.77
CA VAL A 37 25.76 1.63 -5.21
C VAL A 37 26.97 2.53 -5.43
N ILE A 38 27.08 3.66 -4.74
CA ILE A 38 28.24 4.56 -4.84
C ILE A 38 29.50 3.88 -4.32
N TYR A 39 29.43 3.12 -3.25
CA TYR A 39 30.56 2.36 -2.73
C TYR A 39 31.06 1.34 -3.75
N ASP A 40 30.16 0.55 -4.34
CA ASP A 40 30.50 -0.45 -5.36
C ASP A 40 31.09 0.19 -6.62
N LEU A 41 30.48 1.29 -7.09
CA LEU A 41 31.02 2.06 -8.23
C LEU A 41 32.42 2.59 -7.94
N CYS A 42 32.68 3.10 -6.74
CA CYS A 42 34.00 3.60 -6.35
C CYS A 42 35.03 2.48 -6.34
N LYS A 43 34.67 1.28 -5.86
CA LYS A 43 35.52 0.10 -5.89
C LYS A 43 35.88 -0.30 -7.34
N ASP A 44 34.87 -0.40 -8.21
CA ASP A 44 35.03 -0.79 -9.61
C ASP A 44 35.88 0.23 -10.40
N LEU A 45 35.72 1.53 -10.12
CA LEU A 45 36.37 2.64 -10.80
C LEU A 45 37.68 3.07 -10.12
N ARG A 46 38.10 2.40 -9.01
CA ARG A 46 39.26 2.73 -8.19
C ARG A 46 39.26 4.18 -7.67
N ILE A 47 38.08 4.64 -7.23
CA ILE A 47 37.89 5.98 -6.67
C ILE A 47 38.03 5.90 -5.14
N SER A 48 38.95 6.62 -4.56
CA SER A 48 39.27 6.55 -3.14
C SER A 48 38.28 7.29 -2.21
N ASN A 49 37.50 8.22 -2.73
CA ASN A 49 36.60 9.06 -1.92
C ASN A 49 35.15 9.05 -2.42
N PRO A 50 34.30 8.16 -1.91
CA PRO A 50 32.89 8.04 -2.30
C PRO A 50 32.09 9.34 -2.11
N SER A 51 32.27 10.05 -1.01
CA SER A 51 31.52 11.28 -0.72
C SER A 51 31.86 12.40 -1.70
N ARG A 52 33.12 12.50 -2.11
CA ARG A 52 33.53 13.46 -3.15
C ARG A 52 32.98 13.07 -4.52
N PHE A 53 32.98 11.79 -4.82
CA PHE A 53 32.42 11.25 -6.07
C PHE A 53 30.94 11.54 -6.17
N LEU A 54 30.16 11.24 -5.14
CA LEU A 54 28.72 11.55 -5.08
C LEU A 54 28.45 13.04 -5.32
N ARG A 55 29.19 13.93 -4.64
CA ARG A 55 29.06 15.39 -4.87
C ARG A 55 29.37 15.82 -6.30
N GLN A 56 30.31 15.12 -6.98
CA GLN A 56 30.60 15.40 -8.40
C GLN A 56 29.48 14.95 -9.31
N LEU A 57 28.83 13.78 -9.02
CA LEU A 57 27.66 13.29 -9.77
C LEU A 57 26.48 14.26 -9.68
N LEU A 58 26.20 14.76 -8.49
CA LEU A 58 25.16 15.76 -8.26
C LEU A 58 25.49 17.10 -8.95
N LYS A 59 26.74 17.60 -8.78
CA LYS A 59 27.17 18.86 -9.42
C LYS A 59 27.14 18.83 -10.95
N LYS A 60 27.36 17.66 -11.55
CA LYS A 60 27.33 17.46 -13.01
C LYS A 60 25.97 17.00 -13.54
N GLU A 61 24.95 17.01 -12.69
CA GLU A 61 23.57 16.57 -13.05
C GLU A 61 23.48 15.16 -13.67
N ILE A 62 24.47 14.30 -13.32
CA ILE A 62 24.43 12.87 -13.68
C ILE A 62 23.47 12.13 -12.74
N LEU A 63 23.36 12.63 -11.52
CA LEU A 63 22.45 12.17 -10.48
C LEU A 63 21.68 13.39 -9.96
N HIS A 64 20.37 13.23 -9.77
CA HIS A 64 19.49 14.25 -9.22
C HIS A 64 19.01 13.82 -7.84
N GLU A 65 18.92 14.77 -6.93
CA GLU A 65 18.33 14.59 -5.60
C GLU A 65 16.92 15.15 -5.59
N TYR A 66 16.00 14.39 -5.08
CA TYR A 66 14.59 14.77 -4.91
C TYR A 66 14.18 14.67 -3.45
N ARG A 67 13.35 15.59 -3.02
CA ARG A 67 12.83 15.64 -1.66
C ARG A 67 11.32 15.60 -1.68
N ILE A 68 10.73 14.66 -0.91
CA ILE A 68 9.30 14.67 -0.63
C ILE A 68 9.06 14.97 0.85
N LYS A 69 8.00 15.74 1.13
CA LYS A 69 7.64 16.15 2.49
C LYS A 69 6.33 15.51 2.91
N SER A 70 6.29 15.00 4.15
CA SER A 70 5.03 14.60 4.77
C SER A 70 4.28 15.83 5.30
N GLN A 71 2.97 15.68 5.53
CA GLN A 71 2.17 16.68 6.23
C GLN A 71 2.67 16.93 7.68
N ARG A 72 3.36 15.95 8.28
CA ARG A 72 3.93 16.06 9.64
C ARG A 72 5.28 16.78 9.66
N GLY A 73 5.79 17.21 8.50
CA GLY A 73 7.08 17.91 8.38
C GLY A 73 8.28 17.02 8.13
N ASP A 74 8.12 15.68 8.21
CA ASP A 74 9.21 14.75 7.87
C ASP A 74 9.55 14.83 6.40
N SER A 75 10.83 14.60 6.07
CA SER A 75 11.29 14.57 4.69
C SER A 75 11.91 13.23 4.36
N LYS A 76 11.69 12.78 3.13
CA LYS A 76 12.41 11.66 2.55
C LYS A 76 13.12 12.10 1.29
N TYR A 77 14.27 11.54 1.06
CA TYR A 77 15.10 11.83 -0.11
C TYR A 77 15.21 10.58 -0.98
N TYR A 78 15.15 10.78 -2.28
CA TYR A 78 15.50 9.76 -3.25
C TYR A 78 16.36 10.35 -4.36
N TYR A 79 17.07 9.52 -5.06
CA TYR A 79 18.08 9.91 -6.03
C TYR A 79 17.87 9.16 -7.32
N SER A 80 18.01 9.81 -8.47
CA SER A 80 17.88 9.17 -9.77
C SER A 80 18.78 9.80 -10.81
N SER A 81 19.24 8.97 -11.74
CA SER A 81 19.91 9.45 -12.96
C SER A 81 18.93 9.81 -14.08
N ARG A 82 17.63 9.59 -13.87
CA ARG A 82 16.54 9.92 -14.78
C ARG A 82 15.76 11.12 -14.24
N LEU A 83 15.27 11.96 -15.13
CA LEU A 83 14.39 13.09 -14.78
C LEU A 83 12.93 12.66 -14.64
N GLU A 84 12.49 11.78 -15.56
CA GLU A 84 11.14 11.21 -15.51
C GLU A 84 11.14 9.95 -14.65
N ILE A 85 10.41 9.99 -13.55
CA ILE A 85 10.35 8.95 -12.54
C ILE A 85 8.88 8.70 -12.20
N SER A 86 8.46 7.46 -12.35
CA SER A 86 7.10 7.08 -11.92
C SER A 86 6.97 7.23 -10.40
N PRO A 87 5.87 7.80 -9.89
CA PRO A 87 5.56 7.83 -8.47
C PRO A 87 5.60 6.46 -7.80
N TYR A 88 5.26 5.40 -8.53
CA TYR A 88 5.28 4.02 -8.05
C TYR A 88 6.72 3.50 -7.87
N GLU A 89 7.66 3.89 -8.75
CA GLU A 89 9.08 3.60 -8.56
C GLU A 89 9.64 4.30 -7.31
N VAL A 90 9.20 5.52 -7.03
CA VAL A 90 9.56 6.26 -5.81
C VAL A 90 9.09 5.51 -4.56
N VAL A 91 7.85 5.01 -4.57
CA VAL A 91 7.31 4.18 -3.48
C VAL A 91 8.16 2.93 -3.28
N HIS A 92 8.46 2.20 -4.34
CA HIS A 92 9.27 0.98 -4.30
C HIS A 92 10.68 1.24 -3.71
N ALA A 93 11.28 2.38 -4.04
CA ALA A 93 12.59 2.77 -3.50
C ALA A 93 12.53 3.18 -2.02
N LEU A 94 11.54 3.97 -1.61
CA LEU A 94 11.47 4.57 -0.28
C LEU A 94 10.81 3.68 0.78
N TRP A 95 9.96 2.77 0.36
CA TRP A 95 9.22 1.85 1.23
C TRP A 95 9.22 0.41 0.66
N PRO A 96 10.38 -0.24 0.55
CA PRO A 96 10.50 -1.56 -0.09
C PRO A 96 9.70 -2.67 0.63
N SER A 97 9.38 -2.49 1.90
CA SER A 97 8.55 -3.41 2.69
C SER A 97 7.07 -3.01 2.77
N ALA A 98 6.66 -1.92 2.11
CA ALA A 98 5.25 -1.56 2.04
C ALA A 98 4.58 -2.26 0.86
N TYR A 99 3.30 -2.55 1.01
CA TYR A 99 2.48 -3.11 -0.05
C TYR A 99 1.40 -2.14 -0.51
N TYR A 100 1.09 -2.16 -1.79
CA TYR A 100 -0.03 -1.41 -2.38
C TYR A 100 -1.35 -1.99 -1.91
N CYS A 101 -2.29 -1.10 -1.55
CA CYS A 101 -3.58 -1.47 -0.99
C CYS A 101 -4.67 -0.46 -1.38
N ASN A 102 -5.89 -0.67 -0.90
CA ASN A 102 -7.03 0.21 -1.14
C ASN A 102 -7.19 0.54 -2.64
N LEU A 103 -7.52 1.79 -3.01
CA LEU A 103 -7.80 2.18 -4.40
C LEU A 103 -6.65 1.84 -5.38
N THR A 104 -5.39 1.85 -4.92
CA THR A 104 -4.26 1.43 -5.76
C THR A 104 -4.32 -0.05 -6.09
N ALA A 105 -4.65 -0.92 -5.13
CA ALA A 105 -4.83 -2.34 -5.38
C ALA A 105 -6.14 -2.63 -6.15
N VAL A 106 -7.19 -1.86 -5.92
CA VAL A 106 -8.44 -1.93 -6.69
C VAL A 106 -8.15 -1.68 -8.18
N PHE A 107 -7.35 -0.67 -8.51
CA PHE A 107 -6.92 -0.40 -9.89
C PHE A 107 -6.07 -1.56 -10.44
N TYR A 108 -5.09 -2.05 -9.66
CA TYR A 108 -4.26 -3.19 -10.05
C TYR A 108 -5.09 -4.43 -10.42
N HIS A 109 -6.17 -4.69 -9.68
CA HIS A 109 -7.06 -5.82 -9.97
C HIS A 109 -8.08 -5.55 -11.08
N ASN A 110 -7.99 -4.42 -11.79
CA ASN A 110 -8.94 -4.02 -12.84
C ASN A 110 -10.40 -3.98 -12.34
N LEU A 111 -10.61 -3.46 -11.12
CA LEU A 111 -11.96 -3.25 -10.56
C LEU A 111 -12.46 -1.82 -10.80
N THR A 112 -11.62 -0.97 -11.37
CA THR A 112 -11.92 0.39 -11.79
C THR A 112 -11.02 0.79 -12.94
N ASN A 113 -11.52 1.62 -13.84
CA ASN A 113 -10.73 2.23 -14.92
C ASN A 113 -10.11 3.58 -14.52
N GLN A 114 -10.41 4.06 -13.31
CA GLN A 114 -9.89 5.33 -12.82
C GLN A 114 -8.47 5.14 -12.29
N VAL A 115 -7.48 5.71 -12.96
CA VAL A 115 -6.09 5.76 -12.48
C VAL A 115 -6.04 6.58 -11.19
N PRO A 116 -5.55 6.01 -10.08
CA PRO A 116 -5.53 6.72 -8.81
C PRO A 116 -4.54 7.89 -8.81
N SER A 117 -4.99 9.11 -8.50
CA SER A 117 -4.13 10.26 -8.20
C SER A 117 -3.48 10.17 -6.80
N VAL A 118 -4.00 9.27 -5.97
CA VAL A 118 -3.49 8.98 -4.62
C VAL A 118 -2.97 7.55 -4.59
N ILE A 119 -1.70 7.39 -4.26
CA ILE A 119 -1.07 6.08 -4.10
C ILE A 119 -1.23 5.62 -2.66
N TYR A 120 -2.00 4.58 -2.46
CA TYR A 120 -2.22 3.98 -1.15
C TYR A 120 -1.26 2.83 -0.93
N ILE A 121 -0.46 2.93 0.14
CA ILE A 121 0.43 1.88 0.59
C ILE A 121 0.19 1.60 2.08
N ALA A 122 0.50 0.38 2.48
CA ALA A 122 0.46 -0.01 3.87
C ALA A 122 1.74 -0.74 4.27
N LYS A 123 2.09 -0.67 5.54
CA LYS A 123 3.07 -1.56 6.17
C LYS A 123 2.49 -2.08 7.47
N GLU A 124 2.83 -3.30 7.81
CA GLU A 124 2.47 -3.85 9.11
C GLU A 124 3.54 -3.48 10.14
N GLY A 125 3.10 -3.07 11.32
CA GLY A 125 4.00 -2.78 12.43
C GLY A 125 4.68 -4.07 12.90
N LYS A 126 5.88 -3.96 13.48
CA LYS A 126 6.53 -5.07 14.19
C LYS A 126 5.71 -5.38 15.46
N GLY A 127 4.64 -6.12 15.31
CA GLY A 127 3.73 -6.48 16.39
C GLY A 127 4.25 -7.64 17.21
N ARG A 128 3.84 -7.71 18.49
CA ARG A 128 3.94 -8.93 19.29
C ARG A 128 3.07 -10.00 18.61
N LYS A 129 3.61 -11.22 18.48
CA LYS A 129 2.83 -12.36 17.98
C LYS A 129 1.50 -12.43 18.73
N ARG A 130 0.43 -12.66 18.00
CA ARG A 130 -0.97 -12.69 18.47
C ARG A 130 -1.26 -13.67 19.59
N ASP A 131 -0.33 -14.58 19.89
CA ASP A 131 -0.44 -15.62 20.93
C ASP A 131 -0.16 -15.12 22.34
N ASP A 132 0.08 -13.81 22.55
CA ASP A 132 0.15 -13.27 23.90
C ASP A 132 -1.25 -13.33 24.55
N PRO A 133 -1.43 -14.17 25.60
CA PRO A 133 -2.72 -14.32 26.29
C PRO A 133 -3.28 -12.99 26.82
N LYS A 134 -2.42 -11.98 27.03
CA LYS A 134 -2.81 -10.63 27.50
C LYS A 134 -3.50 -9.80 26.42
N VAL A 135 -3.38 -10.16 25.13
CA VAL A 135 -4.03 -9.48 24.00
C VAL A 135 -5.40 -10.08 23.69
N LYS A 136 -5.71 -11.28 24.21
CA LYS A 136 -6.97 -12.01 23.96
C LYS A 136 -8.15 -11.57 24.85
N LYS A 137 -8.19 -10.35 25.37
CA LYS A 137 -9.48 -9.87 25.91
C LYS A 137 -10.48 -9.82 24.77
N LYS A 138 -11.38 -10.83 24.70
CA LYS A 138 -12.56 -10.79 23.83
C LYS A 138 -13.33 -9.52 24.17
N ILE A 139 -13.22 -8.52 23.32
CA ILE A 139 -14.06 -7.32 23.45
C ILE A 139 -15.48 -7.78 23.18
N LYS A 140 -16.34 -7.71 24.21
CA LYS A 140 -17.76 -8.00 24.04
C LYS A 140 -18.37 -6.80 23.31
N LEU A 141 -18.85 -7.03 22.10
CA LEU A 141 -19.54 -6.01 21.33
C LEU A 141 -21.03 -5.99 21.70
N TYR A 142 -21.57 -4.78 21.80
CA TYR A 142 -23.00 -4.52 21.94
C TYR A 142 -23.45 -3.65 20.77
N ASN A 143 -24.70 -3.78 20.33
CA ASN A 143 -25.26 -3.00 19.22
C ASN A 143 -25.05 -1.51 19.42
N GLU A 144 -25.30 -1.01 20.64
CA GLU A 144 -25.07 0.40 20.98
C GLU A 144 -23.61 0.82 20.79
N SER A 145 -22.64 0.01 21.22
CA SER A 145 -21.22 0.33 21.05
C SER A 145 -20.79 0.34 19.58
N ILE A 146 -21.37 -0.52 18.76
CA ILE A 146 -21.15 -0.53 17.30
C ILE A 146 -21.76 0.74 16.70
N PHE A 147 -23.01 1.06 17.02
CA PHE A 147 -23.67 2.27 16.54
C PHE A 147 -22.86 3.52 16.87
N GLN A 148 -22.47 3.69 18.13
CA GLN A 148 -21.65 4.82 18.56
C GLN A 148 -20.29 4.95 17.84
N ALA A 149 -19.74 3.84 17.36
CA ALA A 149 -18.54 3.88 16.53
C ALA A 149 -18.84 4.30 15.09
N PHE A 150 -19.97 3.87 14.54
CA PHE A 150 -20.30 4.08 13.12
C PHE A 150 -21.07 5.36 12.81
N ILE A 151 -21.70 6.03 13.80
CA ILE A 151 -22.25 7.38 13.61
C ILE A 151 -21.18 8.45 13.40
N LYS A 152 -19.93 8.16 13.79
CA LYS A 152 -18.80 9.07 13.61
C LYS A 152 -18.17 8.89 12.24
N PRO A 153 -17.57 9.97 11.67
CA PRO A 153 -16.78 9.84 10.45
C PRO A 153 -15.64 8.83 10.62
N ASN A 154 -15.33 8.11 9.56
CA ASN A 154 -14.19 7.22 9.57
C ASN A 154 -12.89 8.02 9.70
N ARG A 155 -11.93 7.47 10.44
CA ARG A 155 -10.63 8.12 10.64
C ARG A 155 -9.78 7.98 9.38
N VAL A 156 -9.12 9.06 9.00
CA VAL A 156 -8.11 9.08 7.94
C VAL A 156 -6.72 9.30 8.53
N THR A 157 -5.72 8.69 7.94
CA THR A 157 -4.33 8.92 8.35
C THR A 157 -3.84 10.29 7.89
N SER A 158 -3.02 10.93 8.71
CA SER A 158 -2.27 12.14 8.33
C SER A 158 -0.87 11.84 7.79
N ASN A 159 -0.53 10.56 7.61
CA ASN A 159 0.77 10.15 7.09
C ASN A 159 0.76 10.19 5.55
N GLU A 160 0.75 11.41 5.01
CA GLU A 160 0.69 11.69 3.58
C GLU A 160 1.96 12.40 3.13
N TYR A 161 2.46 12.01 1.95
CA TYR A 161 3.61 12.62 1.29
C TYR A 161 3.15 13.23 -0.03
N LYS A 162 3.43 14.52 -0.24
CA LYS A 162 3.08 15.22 -1.46
C LYS A 162 4.07 14.89 -2.59
N LEU A 163 3.54 14.63 -3.77
CA LEU A 163 4.26 14.51 -5.04
C LEU A 163 3.84 15.66 -5.97
N PRO A 164 4.58 15.94 -7.07
CA PRO A 164 4.17 16.95 -8.04
C PRO A 164 2.76 16.70 -8.56
N ASP A 165 2.43 15.47 -8.95
CA ASP A 165 1.18 15.10 -9.60
C ASP A 165 0.31 14.17 -8.73
N GLY A 166 0.32 14.35 -7.41
CA GLY A 166 -0.49 13.52 -6.53
C GLY A 166 0.04 13.42 -5.11
N LYS A 167 -0.28 12.33 -4.44
CA LYS A 167 0.23 12.05 -3.10
C LYS A 167 0.35 10.56 -2.81
N ILE A 168 1.23 10.23 -1.86
CA ILE A 168 1.33 8.90 -1.26
C ILE A 168 0.68 8.94 0.11
N VAL A 169 -0.21 8.01 0.39
CA VAL A 169 -0.84 7.81 1.70
C VAL A 169 -0.33 6.51 2.29
N LEU A 170 0.45 6.62 3.37
CA LEU A 170 0.99 5.47 4.08
C LEU A 170 0.13 5.14 5.31
N THR A 171 -0.46 3.96 5.32
CA THR A 171 -1.17 3.42 6.47
C THR A 171 -0.30 2.45 7.25
N GLU A 172 -0.24 2.61 8.57
CA GLU A 172 0.38 1.63 9.47
C GLU A 172 -0.70 0.70 10.01
N ARG A 173 -0.50 -0.59 9.83
CA ARG A 173 -1.45 -1.62 10.23
C ARG A 173 -0.88 -2.49 11.34
N THR A 174 -1.77 -3.07 12.13
CA THR A 174 -1.37 -4.11 13.09
C THR A 174 -0.82 -5.30 12.33
N TYR A 175 0.25 -5.90 12.86
CA TYR A 175 0.86 -7.10 12.29
C TYR A 175 -0.16 -8.25 12.11
N ARG A 176 -0.20 -8.82 10.93
CA ARG A 176 -1.11 -9.89 10.51
C ARG A 176 -0.43 -10.89 9.56
N ASP A 177 0.90 -11.02 9.67
CA ASP A 177 1.73 -11.87 8.81
C ASP A 177 1.57 -11.55 7.31
N GLU A 178 1.22 -10.29 6.99
CA GLU A 178 0.96 -9.80 5.63
C GLU A 178 -0.01 -10.71 4.85
N ILE A 179 -0.98 -11.32 5.57
CA ILE A 179 -1.93 -12.26 4.97
C ILE A 179 -2.65 -11.62 3.78
N GLY A 180 -2.66 -12.33 2.65
CA GLY A 180 -3.25 -11.85 1.42
C GLY A 180 -2.43 -10.77 0.71
N VAL A 181 -1.16 -10.58 1.07
CA VAL A 181 -0.19 -9.81 0.27
C VAL A 181 0.52 -10.75 -0.69
N ILE A 182 0.69 -10.33 -1.92
CA ILE A 182 1.37 -11.07 -3.00
C ILE A 182 2.47 -10.21 -3.61
N GLU A 183 3.52 -10.84 -4.11
CA GLU A 183 4.56 -10.19 -4.88
C GLU A 183 4.20 -10.17 -6.37
N LEU A 184 4.44 -9.05 -7.03
CA LEU A 184 4.23 -8.87 -8.45
C LEU A 184 5.42 -9.46 -9.22
N LEU A 185 5.24 -10.62 -9.84
CA LEU A 185 6.28 -11.32 -10.60
C LEU A 185 6.37 -10.89 -12.07
N ASP A 186 5.26 -10.38 -12.62
CA ASP A 186 5.16 -9.96 -14.01
C ASP A 186 5.19 -8.43 -14.14
N LYS A 187 5.46 -7.96 -15.35
CA LYS A 187 5.43 -6.54 -15.68
C LYS A 187 3.99 -6.02 -15.61
N HIS A 188 3.77 -4.98 -14.84
CA HIS A 188 2.50 -4.26 -14.78
C HIS A 188 2.65 -2.85 -15.37
N GLU A 189 1.56 -2.26 -15.85
CA GLU A 189 1.55 -0.94 -16.47
C GLU A 189 2.11 0.16 -15.54
N LEU A 190 1.69 0.16 -14.27
CA LEU A 190 2.09 1.17 -13.29
C LEU A 190 3.06 0.66 -12.22
N LEU A 191 2.85 -0.56 -11.73
CA LEU A 191 3.59 -1.07 -10.58
C LEU A 191 4.92 -1.70 -11.02
N PRO A 192 6.06 -1.35 -10.39
CA PRO A 192 7.34 -2.02 -10.64
C PRO A 192 7.27 -3.52 -10.31
N MET A 193 7.98 -4.33 -11.07
CA MET A 193 8.17 -5.75 -10.76
C MET A 193 8.82 -5.90 -9.37
N GLY A 194 8.43 -6.92 -8.62
CA GLY A 194 8.84 -7.12 -7.22
C GLY A 194 8.05 -6.27 -6.22
N SER A 195 7.08 -5.46 -6.68
CA SER A 195 6.18 -4.74 -5.76
C SER A 195 5.28 -5.70 -5.02
N LEU A 196 4.98 -5.37 -3.76
CA LEU A 196 4.00 -6.09 -2.95
C LEU A 196 2.62 -5.43 -3.10
N VAL A 197 1.58 -6.22 -3.27
CA VAL A 197 0.19 -5.75 -3.42
C VAL A 197 -0.79 -6.69 -2.71
N THR A 198 -1.91 -6.19 -2.23
CA THR A 198 -2.97 -7.06 -1.67
C THR A 198 -3.61 -7.88 -2.79
N CYS A 199 -3.82 -9.19 -2.57
CA CYS A 199 -4.58 -10.04 -3.49
C CYS A 199 -6.04 -9.58 -3.61
N LEU A 200 -6.78 -10.11 -4.57
CA LEU A 200 -8.15 -9.69 -4.86
C LEU A 200 -9.05 -9.73 -3.61
N GLU A 201 -9.07 -10.85 -2.90
CA GLU A 201 -9.89 -11.04 -1.72
C GLU A 201 -9.52 -10.09 -0.58
N ARG A 202 -8.22 -9.92 -0.34
CA ARG A 202 -7.74 -8.95 0.65
C ARG A 202 -8.09 -7.52 0.26
N THR A 203 -7.99 -7.16 -1.01
CA THR A 203 -8.36 -5.84 -1.54
C THR A 203 -9.82 -5.54 -1.30
N LEU A 204 -10.72 -6.50 -1.59
CA LEU A 204 -12.16 -6.35 -1.36
C LEU A 204 -12.51 -6.22 0.13
N ILE A 205 -11.86 -7.02 1.00
CA ILE A 205 -12.01 -6.89 2.45
C ILE A 205 -11.55 -5.51 2.91
N ASP A 206 -10.36 -5.08 2.51
CA ASP A 206 -9.80 -3.78 2.88
C ASP A 206 -10.68 -2.61 2.38
N ALA A 207 -11.26 -2.72 1.18
CA ALA A 207 -12.16 -1.73 0.63
C ALA A 207 -13.46 -1.60 1.46
N CYS A 208 -14.00 -2.72 1.90
CA CYS A 208 -15.19 -2.73 2.77
C CYS A 208 -14.92 -2.19 4.18
N VAL A 209 -13.71 -2.42 4.70
CA VAL A 209 -13.28 -1.91 6.02
C VAL A 209 -12.94 -0.41 5.98
N ASN A 210 -12.43 0.07 4.86
CA ASN A 210 -11.93 1.43 4.69
C ASN A 210 -12.52 2.10 3.43
N PRO A 211 -13.84 2.25 3.33
CA PRO A 211 -14.47 2.82 2.12
C PRO A 211 -13.96 4.24 1.80
N GLN A 212 -13.53 5.03 2.81
CA GLN A 212 -12.98 6.37 2.63
C GLN A 212 -11.68 6.42 1.82
N TYR A 213 -10.94 5.32 1.72
CA TYR A 213 -9.75 5.19 0.88
C TYR A 213 -10.03 4.53 -0.48
N ASN A 214 -11.30 4.23 -0.74
CA ASN A 214 -11.75 3.45 -1.90
C ASN A 214 -12.90 4.13 -2.67
N GLY A 215 -13.02 5.46 -2.56
CA GLY A 215 -14.05 6.22 -3.26
C GLY A 215 -15.44 6.17 -2.61
N GLY A 216 -15.54 5.65 -1.37
CA GLY A 216 -16.79 5.51 -0.61
C GLY A 216 -17.49 4.17 -0.85
N ILE A 217 -18.54 3.92 -0.06
CA ILE A 217 -19.19 2.59 -0.02
C ILE A 217 -19.87 2.21 -1.36
N LEU A 218 -20.38 3.15 -2.12
CA LEU A 218 -21.00 2.88 -3.43
C LEU A 218 -19.96 2.36 -4.42
N SER A 219 -18.78 2.97 -4.47
CA SER A 219 -17.67 2.49 -5.30
C SER A 219 -17.23 1.09 -4.87
N VAL A 220 -17.22 0.80 -3.55
CA VAL A 220 -16.91 -0.55 -3.04
C VAL A 220 -17.89 -1.58 -3.59
N VAL A 221 -19.19 -1.27 -3.65
CA VAL A 221 -20.19 -2.17 -4.24
C VAL A 221 -19.89 -2.46 -5.72
N ASP A 222 -19.47 -1.43 -6.47
CA ASP A 222 -19.09 -1.60 -7.87
C ASP A 222 -17.86 -2.51 -7.99
N TYR A 223 -16.86 -2.40 -7.11
CA TYR A 223 -15.71 -3.31 -7.10
C TYR A 223 -16.12 -4.77 -6.87
N PHE A 224 -17.06 -5.02 -5.96
CA PHE A 224 -17.59 -6.37 -5.76
C PHE A 224 -18.38 -6.88 -6.98
N ARG A 225 -19.08 -5.98 -7.69
CA ARG A 225 -19.81 -6.32 -8.93
C ARG A 225 -18.83 -6.74 -10.03
N GLU A 226 -17.74 -6.00 -10.21
CA GLU A 226 -16.68 -6.33 -11.17
C GLU A 226 -15.93 -7.61 -10.80
N ALA A 227 -15.75 -7.87 -9.51
CA ALA A 227 -15.00 -9.00 -9.01
C ALA A 227 -15.81 -10.30 -8.91
N LYS A 228 -17.16 -10.27 -8.97
CA LYS A 228 -18.06 -11.37 -8.52
C LYS A 228 -17.73 -12.76 -9.07
N GLY A 229 -17.26 -12.85 -10.32
CA GLY A 229 -16.87 -14.13 -10.95
C GLY A 229 -15.43 -14.57 -10.65
N ARG A 230 -14.65 -13.75 -9.97
CA ARG A 230 -13.22 -13.94 -9.72
C ARG A 230 -12.90 -14.21 -8.24
N ILE A 231 -13.86 -13.99 -7.34
CA ILE A 231 -13.67 -14.13 -5.90
C ILE A 231 -13.52 -15.60 -5.53
N ASP A 232 -12.39 -15.96 -4.93
CA ASP A 232 -12.23 -17.22 -4.23
C ASP A 232 -12.83 -17.10 -2.83
N SER A 233 -13.98 -17.74 -2.61
CA SER A 233 -14.75 -17.64 -1.37
C SER A 233 -14.01 -18.23 -0.16
N ASP A 234 -13.28 -19.33 -0.36
CA ASP A 234 -12.55 -20.00 0.72
C ASP A 234 -11.36 -19.17 1.16
N ARG A 235 -10.61 -18.65 0.19
CA ARG A 235 -9.51 -17.73 0.42
C ARG A 235 -9.95 -16.42 1.11
N LEU A 236 -11.09 -15.86 0.69
CA LEU A 236 -11.65 -14.66 1.30
C LEU A 236 -11.97 -14.92 2.79
N ILE A 237 -12.60 -16.06 3.11
CA ILE A 237 -12.95 -16.44 4.48
C ILE A 237 -11.69 -16.69 5.32
N GLU A 238 -10.68 -17.36 4.76
CA GLU A 238 -9.40 -17.62 5.43
C GLU A 238 -8.72 -16.31 5.80
N ILE A 239 -8.55 -15.40 4.82
CA ILE A 239 -7.93 -14.09 5.04
C ILE A 239 -8.74 -13.29 6.08
N TYR A 240 -10.07 -13.27 5.96
CA TYR A 240 -10.92 -12.55 6.90
C TYR A 240 -10.76 -13.06 8.33
N LYS A 241 -10.75 -14.38 8.55
CA LYS A 241 -10.53 -15.00 9.86
C LYS A 241 -9.17 -14.64 10.44
N HIS A 242 -8.13 -14.64 9.60
CA HIS A 242 -6.77 -14.30 10.03
C HIS A 242 -6.64 -12.81 10.42
N LEU A 243 -7.28 -11.92 9.69
CA LEU A 243 -7.31 -10.48 10.00
C LEU A 243 -7.96 -10.17 11.35
N ALA A 244 -8.88 -11.03 11.82
CA ALA A 244 -9.55 -11.01 13.11
C ALA A 244 -10.00 -9.60 13.54
N PHE A 245 -10.82 -9.00 12.74
CA PHE A 245 -11.44 -7.72 13.04
C PHE A 245 -12.23 -7.77 14.35
N VAL A 246 -12.30 -6.65 15.05
CA VAL A 246 -13.16 -6.47 16.22
C VAL A 246 -14.62 -6.41 15.77
N TYR A 247 -14.90 -5.66 14.71
CA TYR A 247 -16.24 -5.50 14.14
C TYR A 247 -16.55 -6.57 13.10
N PRO A 248 -17.79 -7.00 12.96
CA PRO A 248 -18.21 -8.09 12.07
C PRO A 248 -18.37 -7.63 10.61
N TYR A 249 -17.32 -7.10 9.99
CA TYR A 249 -17.33 -6.65 8.58
C TYR A 249 -17.77 -7.73 7.59
N TRP A 250 -17.66 -9.01 7.96
CA TRP A 250 -18.17 -10.11 7.13
C TRP A 250 -19.67 -9.99 6.83
N GLN A 251 -20.46 -9.34 7.72
CA GLN A 251 -21.90 -9.08 7.48
C GLN A 251 -22.05 -8.09 6.31
N ALA A 252 -21.28 -7.00 6.31
CA ALA A 252 -21.26 -6.03 5.22
C ALA A 252 -20.77 -6.66 3.91
N ILE A 253 -19.68 -7.44 3.96
CA ILE A 253 -19.15 -8.16 2.78
C ILE A 253 -20.19 -9.11 2.21
N GLY A 254 -20.84 -9.91 3.06
CA GLY A 254 -21.88 -10.84 2.66
C GLY A 254 -23.11 -10.15 2.07
N PHE A 255 -23.57 -9.06 2.69
CA PHE A 255 -24.64 -8.21 2.17
C PHE A 255 -24.32 -7.68 0.77
N ILE A 256 -23.12 -7.09 0.58
CA ILE A 256 -22.70 -6.59 -0.74
C ILE A 256 -22.65 -7.74 -1.75
N CYS A 257 -22.03 -8.88 -1.39
CA CYS A 257 -21.98 -10.07 -2.27
C CYS A 257 -23.37 -10.53 -2.73
N GLU A 258 -24.34 -10.53 -1.83
CA GLU A 258 -25.73 -10.89 -2.17
C GLU A 258 -26.35 -9.86 -3.13
N LYS A 259 -26.20 -8.57 -2.84
CA LYS A 259 -26.74 -7.46 -3.68
C LYS A 259 -26.16 -7.44 -5.09
N VAL A 260 -24.88 -7.78 -5.26
CA VAL A 260 -24.24 -7.83 -6.59
C VAL A 260 -24.39 -9.18 -7.30
N GLY A 261 -25.01 -10.16 -6.65
CA GLY A 261 -25.24 -11.49 -7.21
C GLY A 261 -24.05 -12.44 -7.10
N ALA A 262 -23.09 -12.20 -6.22
CA ALA A 262 -21.99 -13.11 -5.86
C ALA A 262 -22.48 -14.20 -4.86
N LYS A 263 -23.53 -14.94 -5.23
CA LYS A 263 -24.28 -15.86 -4.34
C LYS A 263 -23.41 -16.91 -3.69
N LYS A 264 -22.41 -17.48 -4.40
CA LYS A 264 -21.49 -18.48 -3.84
C LYS A 264 -20.76 -17.91 -2.63
N THR A 265 -20.16 -16.72 -2.77
CA THR A 265 -19.40 -16.06 -1.70
C THR A 265 -20.32 -15.63 -0.55
N ALA A 266 -21.50 -15.08 -0.85
CA ALA A 266 -22.49 -14.73 0.16
C ALA A 266 -22.90 -15.96 1.01
N ASN A 267 -23.24 -17.08 0.38
CA ASN A 267 -23.62 -18.30 1.09
C ASN A 267 -22.46 -18.88 1.92
N ALA A 268 -21.23 -18.86 1.40
CA ALA A 268 -20.05 -19.32 2.10
C ALA A 268 -19.78 -18.47 3.37
N LEU A 269 -19.91 -17.15 3.29
CA LEU A 269 -19.80 -16.24 4.44
C LEU A 269 -20.92 -16.51 5.47
N TYR A 270 -22.16 -16.64 5.01
CA TYR A 270 -23.30 -16.87 5.88
C TYR A 270 -23.18 -18.20 6.65
N SER A 271 -22.65 -19.24 6.02
CA SER A 271 -22.40 -20.54 6.64
C SER A 271 -21.19 -20.55 7.58
N SER A 272 -20.20 -19.68 7.34
CA SER A 272 -18.93 -19.64 8.09
C SER A 272 -19.00 -18.81 9.37
N PHE A 273 -19.96 -17.92 9.48
CA PHE A 273 -20.08 -16.97 10.59
C PHE A 273 -21.52 -16.88 11.11
N LYS A 274 -21.66 -16.50 12.37
CA LYS A 274 -22.97 -16.27 13.00
C LYS A 274 -23.14 -14.81 13.35
N ALA A 275 -24.14 -14.14 12.76
CA ALA A 275 -24.50 -12.78 13.11
C ALA A 275 -25.12 -12.73 14.50
N VAL A 276 -24.51 -11.99 15.41
CA VAL A 276 -25.00 -11.76 16.77
C VAL A 276 -25.48 -10.32 16.92
N ASN A 277 -24.72 -9.39 16.39
CA ASN A 277 -24.96 -7.96 16.50
C ASN A 277 -25.51 -7.39 15.19
N GLU A 278 -26.16 -6.25 15.29
CA GLU A 278 -26.42 -5.39 14.15
C GLU A 278 -25.12 -4.70 13.71
N PHE A 279 -25.02 -4.44 12.41
CA PHE A 279 -23.84 -3.83 11.83
C PHE A 279 -24.24 -2.70 10.87
N TYR A 280 -23.30 -1.84 10.52
CA TYR A 280 -23.51 -0.71 9.63
C TYR A 280 -22.58 -0.81 8.44
N LEU A 281 -23.15 -0.60 7.25
CA LEU A 281 -22.42 -0.74 6.00
C LEU A 281 -21.33 0.32 5.82
N ASP A 282 -21.54 1.51 6.38
CA ASP A 282 -20.60 2.63 6.31
C ASP A 282 -20.66 3.46 7.59
N HIS A 283 -19.68 4.34 7.76
CA HIS A 283 -19.67 5.38 8.77
C HIS A 283 -20.66 6.51 8.44
N ASN A 284 -20.86 7.47 9.37
CA ASN A 284 -21.92 8.47 9.35
C ASN A 284 -23.32 7.83 9.31
N ALA A 285 -23.43 6.69 9.99
CA ALA A 285 -24.66 5.92 10.09
C ALA A 285 -25.80 6.74 10.68
N LYS A 286 -27.01 6.52 10.15
CA LYS A 286 -28.24 7.17 10.60
C LYS A 286 -29.23 6.13 11.10
N THR A 287 -30.01 6.48 12.11
CA THR A 287 -31.09 5.61 12.62
C THR A 287 -32.17 5.35 11.58
N SER A 288 -32.32 6.23 10.58
CA SER A 288 -33.26 6.08 9.47
C SER A 288 -32.79 5.18 8.33
N TRP A 289 -31.59 4.61 8.44
CA TRP A 289 -31.12 3.69 7.38
C TRP A 289 -31.97 2.44 7.30
N PRO A 290 -32.31 1.94 6.10
CA PRO A 290 -32.88 0.63 5.90
C PRO A 290 -32.07 -0.47 6.57
N TYR A 291 -32.73 -1.56 6.92
CA TYR A 291 -32.12 -2.70 7.60
C TYR A 291 -32.40 -4.00 6.82
N ASP A 292 -31.38 -4.82 6.70
CA ASP A 292 -31.45 -6.16 6.12
C ASP A 292 -31.42 -7.21 7.25
N ASP A 293 -32.52 -7.93 7.43
CA ASP A 293 -32.69 -8.91 8.52
C ASP A 293 -31.74 -10.09 8.40
N LYS A 294 -31.44 -10.56 7.18
CA LYS A 294 -30.58 -11.71 6.94
C LYS A 294 -29.15 -11.44 7.39
N TRP A 295 -28.60 -10.30 6.94
CA TRP A 295 -27.23 -9.91 7.22
C TRP A 295 -27.09 -9.08 8.50
N ARG A 296 -28.22 -8.62 9.06
CA ARG A 296 -28.30 -7.71 10.21
C ARG A 296 -27.49 -6.43 9.96
N VAL A 297 -27.69 -5.84 8.78
CA VAL A 297 -26.92 -4.68 8.30
C VAL A 297 -27.84 -3.49 8.04
N HIS A 298 -27.52 -2.35 8.66
CA HIS A 298 -28.06 -1.06 8.26
C HIS A 298 -27.24 -0.47 7.13
N TYR A 299 -27.91 0.06 6.09
CA TYR A 299 -27.26 0.54 4.88
C TYR A 299 -27.86 1.88 4.40
N PRO A 300 -27.09 2.72 3.65
CA PRO A 300 -27.65 3.93 3.05
C PRO A 300 -28.79 3.61 2.09
N GLY A 301 -29.86 4.43 2.10
CA GLY A 301 -31.05 4.20 1.29
C GLY A 301 -30.89 4.34 -0.24
N VAL A 302 -29.66 4.48 -0.70
CA VAL A 302 -29.28 4.55 -2.14
C VAL A 302 -28.86 3.20 -2.73
N PHE A 303 -29.08 2.09 -2.00
CA PHE A 303 -28.76 0.73 -2.39
C PHE A 303 -29.94 0.04 -3.05
#